data_9f44b1f85b22a9a1b1ba82525f48e5e0
#
_entry.id   9f44b1f85b22a9a1b1ba82525f48e5e0
#
_cell.length_a   1.000
_cell.length_b   1.000
_cell.length_c   1.000
_cell.angle_alpha   90.00
_cell.angle_beta   90.00
_cell.angle_gamma   90.00
#
_symmetry.space_group_name_H-M   'P 1'
#
loop_
_entity.id
_entity.type
_entity.pdbx_description
1 polymer ?
#
loop_
_entity_poly.entity_id
_entity_poly.type
_entity_poly.pdbx_seq_one_letter_code
_entity_poly.pdbx_strand_id
1 'polypeptide(L)'
;SYSDDYDSEYALYRWNMTVSAKAMSDNINSKLSYASGRSNLYVYDNNGELIKGNISNVGNVQSIEVLERGCGGVAKRIKIKGSTAECVILGENTIRTVLGSSKETVNTQSGEAHYDILPSAFIVIKPVYADGNAGGITAYNILGGGYGHGIGMSQNAVRKMAETMDYADILKFFYKGVQIKNVNMDE
;
A
#
# COMPACT_ATOMS: atom_id res chain seq x y z
N SER A 1 -1.41 3.85 23.86
CA SER A 1 -1.83 2.44 23.71
C SER A 1 -2.73 2.36 22.51
N TYR A 2 -2.54 1.35 21.64
CA TYR A 2 -3.35 1.14 20.43
C TYR A 2 -4.75 0.56 20.75
N SER A 3 -5.08 0.37 22.01
CA SER A 3 -6.33 -0.24 22.47
C SER A 3 -7.57 0.65 22.24
N ASP A 4 -7.39 1.93 21.94
CA ASP A 4 -8.47 2.90 21.80
C ASP A 4 -8.90 3.13 20.35
N ASP A 5 -8.18 2.55 19.38
CA ASP A 5 -8.55 2.62 17.98
C ASP A 5 -9.70 1.64 17.65
N TYR A 6 -10.72 2.10 16.97
CA TYR A 6 -11.89 1.28 16.59
C TYR A 6 -11.54 0.01 15.80
N ASP A 7 -10.43 0.02 15.05
CA ASP A 7 -9.98 -1.09 14.20
C ASP A 7 -8.96 -2.02 14.89
N SER A 8 -8.56 -1.75 16.13
CA SER A 8 -7.41 -2.42 16.80
C SER A 8 -7.55 -3.93 16.96
N GLU A 9 -8.78 -4.45 16.97
CA GLU A 9 -9.08 -5.88 17.14
C GLU A 9 -9.06 -6.67 15.81
N TYR A 10 -8.96 -5.99 14.66
CA TYR A 10 -9.02 -6.66 13.37
C TYR A 10 -7.65 -7.19 12.94
N ALA A 11 -7.66 -8.38 12.35
CA ALA A 11 -6.45 -9.11 11.95
C ALA A 11 -5.45 -8.27 11.16
N LEU A 12 -5.93 -7.41 10.27
CA LEU A 12 -5.10 -6.56 9.41
C LEU A 12 -4.91 -5.13 9.95
N TYR A 13 -5.29 -4.85 11.21
CA TYR A 13 -4.98 -3.55 11.82
C TYR A 13 -3.49 -3.23 11.77
N ARG A 14 -2.65 -4.25 12.03
CA ARG A 14 -1.20 -4.23 11.78
C ARG A 14 -0.79 -5.56 11.16
N TRP A 15 0.06 -5.47 10.15
CA TRP A 15 0.58 -6.63 9.46
C TRP A 15 2.02 -6.39 9.01
N ASN A 16 2.74 -7.45 8.77
CA ASN A 16 4.07 -7.38 8.20
C ASN A 16 4.34 -8.56 7.26
N MET A 17 5.31 -8.37 6.39
CA MET A 17 5.85 -9.44 5.57
C MET A 17 7.34 -9.21 5.32
N THR A 18 8.07 -10.30 5.14
CA THR A 18 9.47 -10.27 4.75
C THR A 18 9.61 -10.98 3.41
N VAL A 19 10.12 -10.29 2.41
CA VAL A 19 10.28 -10.80 1.05
C VAL A 19 11.75 -10.79 0.70
N SER A 20 12.30 -11.90 0.20
CA SER A 20 13.69 -11.94 -0.25
C SER A 20 13.94 -10.94 -1.38
N ALA A 21 15.15 -10.39 -1.49
CA ALA A 21 15.49 -9.41 -2.54
C ALA A 21 15.24 -9.98 -3.94
N LYS A 22 15.49 -11.29 -4.13
CA LYS A 22 15.20 -11.98 -5.38
C LYS A 22 13.68 -12.03 -5.65
N ALA A 23 12.90 -12.52 -4.70
CA ALA A 23 11.45 -12.64 -4.85
C ALA A 23 10.79 -11.27 -5.07
N MET A 24 11.26 -10.21 -4.39
CA MET A 24 10.81 -8.84 -4.61
C MET A 24 11.11 -8.36 -6.04
N SER A 25 12.31 -8.62 -6.55
CA SER A 25 12.70 -8.27 -7.92
C SER A 25 11.85 -9.02 -8.96
N ASP A 26 11.70 -10.32 -8.79
CA ASP A 26 10.89 -11.16 -9.69
C ASP A 26 9.41 -10.70 -9.70
N ASN A 27 8.86 -10.43 -8.52
CA ASN A 27 7.48 -9.97 -8.37
C ASN A 27 7.26 -8.62 -9.04
N ILE A 28 8.10 -7.63 -8.77
CA ILE A 28 8.00 -6.29 -9.38
C ILE A 28 8.11 -6.40 -10.90
N ASN A 29 9.16 -7.04 -11.42
CA ASN A 29 9.39 -7.17 -12.85
C ASN A 29 8.20 -7.85 -13.57
N SER A 30 7.59 -8.84 -12.95
CA SER A 30 6.42 -9.53 -13.53
C SER A 30 5.18 -8.64 -13.67
N LYS A 31 5.12 -7.50 -12.95
CA LYS A 31 3.94 -6.63 -12.86
C LYS A 31 4.14 -5.21 -13.41
N LEU A 32 5.34 -4.88 -13.92
CA LEU A 32 5.58 -3.56 -14.53
C LEU A 32 4.70 -3.31 -15.75
N SER A 33 4.45 -4.33 -16.58
CA SER A 33 3.54 -4.22 -17.73
C SER A 33 2.09 -3.92 -17.29
N TYR A 34 1.64 -4.47 -16.16
CA TYR A 34 0.34 -4.12 -15.58
C TYR A 34 0.29 -2.63 -15.19
N ALA A 35 1.33 -2.13 -14.51
CA ALA A 35 1.41 -0.72 -14.11
C ALA A 35 1.45 0.23 -15.30
N SER A 36 2.20 -0.13 -16.35
CA SER A 36 2.26 0.60 -17.62
C SER A 36 0.90 0.63 -18.33
N GLY A 37 0.24 -0.52 -18.45
CA GLY A 37 -1.09 -0.62 -19.08
C GLY A 37 -2.17 0.20 -18.37
N ARG A 38 -1.99 0.50 -17.08
CA ARG A 38 -2.85 1.42 -16.32
C ARG A 38 -2.41 2.88 -16.36
N SER A 39 -1.39 3.22 -17.11
CA SER A 39 -0.78 4.57 -17.14
C SER A 39 -0.27 5.03 -15.77
N ASN A 40 0.11 4.09 -14.90
CA ASN A 40 0.60 4.35 -13.55
C ASN A 40 2.11 4.09 -13.39
N LEU A 41 2.82 3.84 -14.51
CA LEU A 41 4.27 3.71 -14.54
C LEU A 41 4.88 4.91 -15.25
N TYR A 42 5.87 5.52 -14.61
CA TYR A 42 6.60 6.69 -15.08
C TYR A 42 8.10 6.41 -15.02
N VAL A 43 8.84 7.08 -15.88
CA VAL A 43 10.31 7.08 -15.91
C VAL A 43 10.80 8.51 -15.99
N TYR A 44 12.07 8.75 -15.63
CA TYR A 44 12.69 10.04 -15.82
C TYR A 44 13.23 10.15 -17.24
N ASP A 45 12.95 11.25 -17.93
CA ASP A 45 13.57 11.59 -19.21
C ASP A 45 14.98 12.16 -19.01
N ASN A 46 15.62 12.54 -20.13
CA ASN A 46 16.97 13.11 -20.11
C ASN A 46 17.09 14.46 -19.38
N ASN A 47 15.97 15.14 -19.15
CA ASN A 47 15.89 16.41 -18.42
C ASN A 47 15.55 16.19 -16.95
N GLY A 48 15.33 14.93 -16.51
CA GLY A 48 14.91 14.58 -15.15
C GLY A 48 13.42 14.77 -14.90
N GLU A 49 12.61 14.95 -15.94
CA GLU A 49 11.16 15.05 -15.82
C GLU A 49 10.49 13.67 -15.85
N LEU A 50 9.42 13.52 -15.05
CA LEU A 50 8.62 12.30 -15.03
C LEU A 50 7.70 12.25 -16.24
N ILE A 51 7.96 11.29 -17.13
CA ILE A 51 7.12 10.99 -18.29
C ILE A 51 6.52 9.58 -18.17
N LYS A 52 5.41 9.32 -18.86
CA LYS A 52 4.85 7.97 -18.90
C LYS A 52 5.87 7.00 -19.46
N GLY A 53 6.12 5.93 -18.70
CA GLY A 53 7.08 4.90 -19.06
C GLY A 53 6.41 3.63 -19.56
N ASN A 54 7.17 2.87 -20.33
CA ASN A 54 6.81 1.53 -20.76
C ASN A 54 8.04 0.62 -20.62
N ILE A 55 8.38 0.27 -19.38
CA ILE A 55 9.45 -0.67 -19.09
C ILE A 55 8.86 -1.95 -18.50
N SER A 56 9.47 -3.07 -18.83
CA SER A 56 9.03 -4.39 -18.35
C SER A 56 10.00 -5.00 -17.33
N ASN A 57 11.16 -4.38 -17.13
CA ASN A 57 12.19 -4.92 -16.24
C ASN A 57 13.09 -3.80 -15.71
N VAL A 58 13.36 -3.82 -14.41
CA VAL A 58 14.32 -2.92 -13.75
C VAL A 58 15.59 -3.67 -13.29
N GLY A 59 15.67 -4.97 -13.55
CA GLY A 59 16.74 -5.84 -13.05
C GLY A 59 16.54 -6.19 -11.56
N ASN A 60 17.65 -6.37 -10.85
CA ASN A 60 17.61 -6.60 -9.40
C ASN A 60 17.25 -5.29 -8.68
N VAL A 61 16.22 -5.34 -7.84
CA VAL A 61 15.76 -4.17 -7.09
C VAL A 61 16.81 -3.78 -6.04
N GLN A 62 17.25 -2.54 -6.09
CA GLN A 62 18.27 -1.94 -5.23
C GLN A 62 17.69 -1.00 -4.18
N SER A 63 16.54 -0.38 -4.46
CA SER A 63 15.79 0.41 -3.46
C SER A 63 14.33 0.55 -3.86
N ILE A 64 13.49 0.70 -2.84
CA ILE A 64 12.08 1.06 -2.96
C ILE A 64 11.83 2.20 -1.97
N GLU A 65 11.42 3.35 -2.48
CA GLU A 65 11.21 4.56 -1.69
C GLU A 65 9.78 5.07 -1.86
N VAL A 66 9.14 5.47 -0.76
CA VAL A 66 7.84 6.15 -0.80
C VAL A 66 8.08 7.64 -0.99
N LEU A 67 7.77 8.16 -2.18
CA LEU A 67 7.98 9.58 -2.52
C LEU A 67 6.84 10.47 -2.05
N GLU A 68 5.60 9.94 -2.04
CA GLU A 68 4.41 10.72 -1.71
C GLU A 68 3.41 9.88 -0.95
N ARG A 69 2.78 10.51 0.06
CA ARG A 69 1.67 9.94 0.83
C ARG A 69 0.44 10.84 0.74
N GLY A 70 -0.73 10.23 0.81
CA GLY A 70 -1.98 10.96 1.05
C GLY A 70 -2.07 11.49 2.49
N CYS A 71 -3.06 12.33 2.76
CA CYS A 71 -3.30 12.90 4.10
C CYS A 71 -3.49 11.84 5.19
N GLY A 72 -4.01 10.64 4.84
CA GLY A 72 -4.14 9.49 5.74
C GLY A 72 -2.88 8.62 5.83
N GLY A 73 -1.74 9.00 5.21
CA GLY A 73 -0.49 8.24 5.26
C GLY A 73 -0.35 7.13 4.22
N VAL A 74 -1.37 6.88 3.39
CA VAL A 74 -1.35 5.88 2.32
C VAL A 74 -0.33 6.29 1.25
N ALA A 75 0.53 5.37 0.82
CA ALA A 75 1.49 5.62 -0.26
C ALA A 75 0.75 5.86 -1.59
N LYS A 76 1.02 7.00 -2.21
CA LYS A 76 0.46 7.42 -3.51
C LYS A 76 1.46 7.29 -4.64
N ARG A 77 2.75 7.39 -4.31
CA ARG A 77 3.84 7.33 -5.26
C ARG A 77 5.04 6.64 -4.63
N ILE A 78 5.59 5.65 -5.33
CA ILE A 78 6.83 4.99 -4.94
C ILE A 78 7.84 5.06 -6.08
N LYS A 79 9.12 5.16 -5.74
CA LYS A 79 10.24 5.01 -6.67
C LYS A 79 10.86 3.64 -6.48
N ILE A 80 11.09 2.94 -7.57
CA ILE A 80 11.79 1.66 -7.61
C ILE A 80 13.06 1.86 -8.43
N LYS A 81 14.21 1.64 -7.81
CA LYS A 81 15.51 1.63 -8.49
C LYS A 81 15.99 0.19 -8.59
N GLY A 82 16.26 -0.24 -9.79
CA GLY A 82 16.87 -1.52 -10.07
C GLY A 82 18.27 -1.40 -10.66
N SER A 83 18.89 -2.53 -10.97
CA SER A 83 20.24 -2.59 -11.53
C SER A 83 20.33 -2.13 -12.98
N THR A 84 19.22 -2.14 -13.72
CA THR A 84 19.19 -1.79 -15.16
C THR A 84 18.35 -0.56 -15.49
N ALA A 85 17.35 -0.24 -14.65
CA ALA A 85 16.48 0.91 -14.83
C ALA A 85 15.86 1.34 -13.51
N GLU A 86 15.24 2.53 -13.51
CA GLU A 86 14.40 3.01 -12.42
C GLU A 86 13.04 3.46 -12.93
N CYS A 87 12.03 3.37 -12.09
CA CYS A 87 10.70 3.84 -12.39
C CYS A 87 9.99 4.38 -11.16
N VAL A 88 8.90 5.09 -11.43
CA VAL A 88 7.97 5.59 -10.42
C VAL A 88 6.59 4.98 -10.68
N ILE A 89 6.02 4.38 -9.66
CA ILE A 89 4.68 3.78 -9.69
C ILE A 89 3.71 4.69 -8.94
N LEU A 90 2.59 4.99 -9.57
CA LEU A 90 1.52 5.83 -9.04
C LEU A 90 0.28 5.01 -8.69
N GLY A 91 -0.47 5.53 -7.73
CA GLY A 91 -1.77 4.99 -7.33
C GLY A 91 -1.66 3.82 -6.34
N GLU A 92 -2.44 3.91 -5.27
CA GLU A 92 -2.37 2.96 -4.15
C GLU A 92 -2.62 1.52 -4.60
N ASN A 93 -3.61 1.30 -5.47
CA ASN A 93 -3.95 -0.04 -5.96
C ASN A 93 -2.82 -0.64 -6.81
N THR A 94 -2.19 0.18 -7.69
CA THR A 94 -1.06 -0.25 -8.50
C THR A 94 0.15 -0.57 -7.62
N ILE A 95 0.43 0.25 -6.61
CA ILE A 95 1.50 0.00 -5.62
C ILE A 95 1.27 -1.32 -4.91
N ARG A 96 0.06 -1.57 -4.39
CA ARG A 96 -0.32 -2.82 -3.74
C ARG A 96 -0.15 -4.02 -4.66
N THR A 97 -0.54 -3.88 -5.92
CA THR A 97 -0.42 -4.94 -6.93
C THR A 97 1.05 -5.23 -7.23
N VAL A 98 1.86 -4.21 -7.49
CA VAL A 98 3.27 -4.38 -7.88
C VAL A 98 4.10 -4.98 -6.74
N LEU A 99 3.82 -4.62 -5.49
CA LEU A 99 4.57 -5.09 -4.33
C LEU A 99 4.02 -6.39 -3.73
N GLY A 100 2.73 -6.71 -3.93
CA GLY A 100 2.09 -7.90 -3.35
C GLY A 100 2.37 -9.17 -4.14
N SER A 101 2.25 -10.32 -3.49
CA SER A 101 2.33 -11.65 -4.10
C SER A 101 1.71 -12.70 -3.18
N SER A 102 0.81 -13.53 -3.71
CA SER A 102 0.23 -14.65 -2.97
C SER A 102 1.23 -15.77 -2.62
N LYS A 103 2.45 -15.69 -3.16
CA LYS A 103 3.53 -16.61 -2.80
C LYS A 103 4.21 -16.24 -1.48
N GLU A 104 4.00 -15.01 -1.02
CA GLU A 104 4.63 -14.49 0.19
C GLU A 104 3.64 -14.51 1.36
N THR A 105 4.15 -14.77 2.55
CA THR A 105 3.36 -14.81 3.77
C THR A 105 3.23 -13.41 4.37
N VAL A 106 2.00 -13.01 4.64
CA VAL A 106 1.65 -11.82 5.43
C VAL A 106 1.32 -12.28 6.85
N ASN A 107 2.10 -11.82 7.83
CA ASN A 107 1.82 -12.03 9.24
C ASN A 107 0.82 -10.98 9.70
N THR A 108 -0.30 -11.41 10.23
CA THR A 108 -1.38 -10.58 10.77
C THR A 108 -1.51 -10.79 12.28
N GLN A 109 -2.34 -10.00 12.96
CA GLN A 109 -2.64 -10.20 14.38
C GLN A 109 -3.34 -11.55 14.68
N SER A 110 -3.96 -12.16 13.64
CA SER A 110 -4.68 -13.44 13.80
C SER A 110 -3.92 -14.64 13.21
N GLY A 111 -2.67 -14.44 12.75
CA GLY A 111 -1.86 -15.48 12.15
C GLY A 111 -1.43 -15.15 10.72
N GLU A 112 -0.97 -16.16 10.01
CA GLU A 112 -0.43 -16.05 8.65
C GLU A 112 -1.54 -16.07 7.60
N ALA A 113 -1.38 -15.27 6.53
CA ALA A 113 -2.29 -15.22 5.41
C ALA A 113 -1.53 -14.92 4.09
N HIS A 114 -2.18 -15.17 2.96
CA HIS A 114 -1.65 -14.91 1.63
C HIS A 114 -2.59 -14.00 0.85
N TYR A 115 -2.02 -13.01 0.14
CA TYR A 115 -2.79 -12.03 -0.64
C TYR A 115 -2.11 -11.79 -1.99
N ASP A 116 -2.88 -11.74 -3.07
CA ASP A 116 -2.35 -11.44 -4.42
C ASP A 116 -1.80 -10.02 -4.53
N ILE A 117 -2.37 -9.10 -3.75
CA ILE A 117 -1.93 -7.70 -3.62
C ILE A 117 -1.70 -7.39 -2.13
N LEU A 118 -0.90 -6.38 -1.81
CA LEU A 118 -0.74 -5.98 -0.40
C LEU A 118 -2.09 -5.64 0.23
N PRO A 119 -2.32 -5.95 1.52
CA PRO A 119 -3.57 -5.63 2.20
C PRO A 119 -3.94 -4.15 2.11
N SER A 120 -2.96 -3.25 2.16
CA SER A 120 -3.12 -1.80 2.00
C SER A 120 -1.86 -1.18 1.40
N ALA A 121 -1.92 0.11 1.05
CA ALA A 121 -0.75 0.93 0.76
C ALA A 121 -0.34 1.85 1.94
N PHE A 122 -0.91 1.64 3.12
CA PHE A 122 -0.42 2.25 4.37
C PHE A 122 0.78 1.44 4.87
N ILE A 123 1.94 1.68 4.28
CA ILE A 123 3.13 0.83 4.41
C ILE A 123 4.40 1.62 4.72
N VAL A 124 5.34 0.93 5.38
CA VAL A 124 6.76 1.33 5.48
C VAL A 124 7.58 0.16 4.94
N ILE A 125 8.54 0.45 4.08
CA ILE A 125 9.41 -0.55 3.45
C ILE A 125 10.82 -0.33 3.98
N LYS A 126 11.44 -1.39 4.51
CA LYS A 126 12.79 -1.35 5.06
C LYS A 126 13.65 -2.42 4.40
N PRO A 127 14.79 -2.07 3.77
CA PRO A 127 15.73 -3.07 3.28
C PRO A 127 16.39 -3.80 4.46
N VAL A 128 16.66 -5.07 4.25
CA VAL A 128 17.46 -5.92 5.15
C VAL A 128 18.77 -6.20 4.44
N TYR A 129 19.90 -5.91 5.09
CA TYR A 129 21.23 -6.07 4.54
C TYR A 129 21.90 -7.33 5.12
N ALA A 130 22.76 -7.95 4.32
CA ALA A 130 23.71 -8.90 4.85
C ALA A 130 24.70 -8.16 5.76
N ASP A 131 25.13 -8.83 6.83
CA ASP A 131 26.19 -8.31 7.75
C ASP A 131 25.97 -6.86 8.26
N GLY A 132 24.73 -6.53 8.61
CA GLY A 132 24.42 -5.29 9.32
C GLY A 132 24.78 -3.99 8.59
N ASN A 133 24.38 -3.80 7.34
CA ASN A 133 24.58 -2.63 6.46
C ASN A 133 25.87 -2.60 5.61
N ALA A 134 26.79 -3.56 5.76
CA ALA A 134 28.01 -3.62 4.95
C ALA A 134 27.87 -4.46 3.68
N GLY A 135 26.83 -5.30 3.62
CA GLY A 135 26.57 -6.19 2.50
C GLY A 135 25.42 -5.72 1.60
N GLY A 136 25.12 -6.47 0.53
CA GLY A 136 23.96 -6.21 -0.32
C GLY A 136 22.62 -6.47 0.37
N ILE A 137 21.54 -5.98 -0.23
CA ILE A 137 20.17 -6.21 0.27
C ILE A 137 19.83 -7.70 0.07
N THR A 138 19.42 -8.35 1.15
CA THR A 138 19.00 -9.76 1.17
C THR A 138 17.48 -9.93 1.18
N ALA A 139 16.75 -8.95 1.77
CA ALA A 139 15.30 -8.96 1.85
C ALA A 139 14.76 -7.53 2.01
N TYR A 140 13.44 -7.42 1.94
CA TYR A 140 12.66 -6.24 2.27
C TYR A 140 11.63 -6.60 3.35
N ASN A 141 11.62 -5.85 4.44
CA ASN A 141 10.55 -5.90 5.42
C ASN A 141 9.51 -4.84 5.07
N ILE A 142 8.27 -5.26 4.85
CA ILE A 142 7.13 -4.38 4.65
C ILE A 142 6.28 -4.43 5.92
N LEU A 143 6.13 -3.28 6.56
CA LEU A 143 5.26 -3.09 7.71
C LEU A 143 4.03 -2.33 7.25
N GLY A 144 2.85 -2.83 7.52
CA GLY A 144 1.62 -2.22 7.04
C GLY A 144 0.51 -2.14 8.09
N GLY A 145 -0.52 -1.39 7.75
CA GLY A 145 -1.72 -1.25 8.58
C GLY A 145 -2.98 -1.12 7.74
N GLY A 146 -4.07 -1.72 8.24
CA GLY A 146 -5.38 -1.69 7.61
C GLY A 146 -5.52 -2.58 6.39
N TYR A 147 -6.74 -2.60 5.86
CA TYR A 147 -7.11 -3.34 4.64
C TYR A 147 -7.88 -2.42 3.69
N GLY A 148 -7.52 -2.43 2.42
CA GLY A 148 -8.19 -1.65 1.37
C GLY A 148 -7.45 -0.36 0.97
N HIS A 149 -8.19 0.55 0.34
CA HIS A 149 -7.63 1.74 -0.32
C HIS A 149 -7.28 2.90 0.65
N GLY A 150 -7.83 2.89 1.88
CA GLY A 150 -7.58 3.95 2.86
C GLY A 150 -8.26 5.30 2.54
N ILE A 151 -9.28 5.29 1.68
CA ILE A 151 -10.06 6.46 1.28
C ILE A 151 -11.52 6.20 1.65
N GLY A 152 -12.04 6.91 2.62
CA GLY A 152 -13.43 6.76 3.04
C GLY A 152 -13.59 6.00 4.35
N MET A 153 -14.79 5.51 4.58
CA MET A 153 -15.24 4.98 5.85
C MET A 153 -14.75 3.55 6.09
N SER A 154 -14.14 3.30 7.26
CA SER A 154 -13.79 1.95 7.69
C SER A 154 -15.05 1.18 8.10
N GLN A 155 -15.35 0.06 7.41
CA GLN A 155 -16.48 -0.80 7.75
C GLN A 155 -16.33 -1.41 9.16
N ASN A 156 -15.11 -1.74 9.55
CA ASN A 156 -14.83 -2.32 10.85
C ASN A 156 -15.01 -1.29 11.98
N ALA A 157 -14.48 -0.08 11.78
CA ALA A 157 -14.67 1.01 12.73
C ALA A 157 -16.16 1.36 12.89
N VAL A 158 -16.91 1.44 11.78
CA VAL A 158 -18.36 1.68 11.80
C VAL A 158 -19.09 0.66 12.65
N ARG A 159 -18.78 -0.63 12.51
CA ARG A 159 -19.40 -1.68 13.30
C ARG A 159 -19.23 -1.43 14.81
N LYS A 160 -18.03 -1.05 15.25
CA LYS A 160 -17.75 -0.75 16.65
C LYS A 160 -18.34 0.57 17.12
N MET A 161 -18.31 1.60 16.27
CA MET A 161 -18.93 2.89 16.56
C MET A 161 -20.45 2.80 16.70
N ALA A 162 -21.12 1.94 15.92
CA ALA A 162 -22.55 1.74 15.97
C ALA A 162 -23.07 1.14 17.28
N GLU A 163 -22.20 0.65 18.15
CA GLU A 163 -22.57 0.21 19.51
C GLU A 163 -22.94 1.40 20.42
N THR A 164 -22.40 2.60 20.14
CA THR A 164 -22.53 3.78 21.00
C THR A 164 -22.89 5.08 20.27
N MET A 165 -22.86 5.10 18.95
CA MET A 165 -23.08 6.28 18.11
C MET A 165 -24.21 6.05 17.12
N ASP A 166 -24.96 7.08 16.79
CA ASP A 166 -25.92 7.01 15.71
C ASP A 166 -25.28 7.13 14.31
N TYR A 167 -26.01 6.76 13.27
CA TYR A 167 -25.49 6.74 11.91
C TYR A 167 -25.05 8.12 11.40
N ALA A 168 -25.71 9.19 11.84
CA ALA A 168 -25.43 10.55 11.38
C ALA A 168 -24.08 11.03 11.95
N ASP A 169 -23.79 10.70 13.21
CA ASP A 169 -22.52 11.02 13.86
C ASP A 169 -21.39 10.21 13.26
N ILE A 170 -21.61 8.92 12.97
CA ILE A 170 -20.64 8.07 12.28
C ILE A 170 -20.30 8.64 10.89
N LEU A 171 -21.30 9.01 10.10
CA LEU A 171 -21.09 9.61 8.78
C LEU A 171 -20.29 10.93 8.87
N LYS A 172 -20.62 11.81 9.82
CA LYS A 172 -19.89 13.05 10.04
C LYS A 172 -18.47 12.86 10.58
N PHE A 173 -18.23 11.74 11.30
CA PHE A 173 -16.88 11.38 11.75
C PHE A 173 -15.95 11.14 10.57
N PHE A 174 -16.37 10.34 9.58
CA PHE A 174 -15.57 10.00 8.41
C PHE A 174 -15.59 11.07 7.33
N TYR A 175 -16.73 11.73 7.11
CA TYR A 175 -16.93 12.72 6.06
C TYR A 175 -17.15 14.10 6.66
N LYS A 176 -16.07 14.88 6.77
CA LYS A 176 -16.14 16.22 7.34
C LYS A 176 -16.88 17.19 6.42
N GLY A 177 -17.71 18.07 7.01
CA GLY A 177 -18.42 19.09 6.27
C GLY A 177 -19.67 18.63 5.49
N VAL A 178 -20.08 17.36 5.62
CA VAL A 178 -21.29 16.86 4.98
C VAL A 178 -22.55 17.23 5.76
N GLN A 179 -23.65 17.40 5.04
CA GLN A 179 -24.99 17.52 5.59
C GLN A 179 -25.81 16.29 5.26
N ILE A 180 -26.50 15.75 6.26
CA ILE A 180 -27.40 14.62 6.08
C ILE A 180 -28.81 15.17 5.90
N LYS A 181 -29.45 14.83 4.78
CA LYS A 181 -30.82 15.27 4.46
C LYS A 181 -31.69 14.05 4.22
N ASN A 182 -32.92 14.10 4.73
CA ASN A 182 -33.95 13.13 4.31
C ASN A 182 -34.34 13.46 2.87
N VAL A 183 -34.24 12.47 2.00
CA VAL A 183 -34.80 12.56 0.65
C VAL A 183 -36.15 11.85 0.71
N ASN A 184 -37.24 12.61 0.64
CA ASN A 184 -38.56 12.02 0.41
C ASN A 184 -38.54 11.41 -0.99
N MET A 185 -38.65 10.10 -1.07
CA MET A 185 -38.80 9.35 -2.34
C MET A 185 -40.27 9.33 -2.82
N ASP A 186 -40.96 10.46 -2.64
CA ASP A 186 -42.29 10.68 -3.22
C ASP A 186 -42.10 11.46 -4.55
N GLU A 187 -41.80 10.67 -5.63
CA GLU A 187 -42.26 10.95 -7.01
C GLU A 187 -41.84 9.80 -7.91
#